data_28d2b96ee0d6bf6419da901900b4d54a
#
_entry.id   28d2b96ee0d6bf6419da901900b4d54a
#
_cell.length_a   1.000
_cell.length_b   1.000
_cell.length_c   1.000
_cell.angle_alpha   90.00
_cell.angle_beta   90.00
_cell.angle_gamma   90.00
#
_symmetry.space_group_name_H-M   'P 1'
#
loop_
_entity.id
_entity.type
_entity.pdbx_description
1 polymer ?
#
loop_
_entity_poly.entity_id
_entity_poly.type
_entity_poly.pdbx_seq_one_letter_code
_entity_poly.pdbx_strand_id
1 'polypeptide(L)'
;MKALKKILYIIPLLSMMATSCTDVENIEIDHIGGYNTLDNAKSEAYYANLREYKATANNYGRPVAFGWFSNWTPSGAMRKGYLSSVPDSMDIISMWSGAPGRFEITEAQKKDKEFVQKVKGIKLLEVSLLSHLGKGRTPNSVYAEVEKKAREEGWSDSKLATERKYARWDFWGFTSHDLYNTENLEEALSNFAKALCDSLVVGEWDGFDIDWEPVSGFNDSDGTLHNENIGFLVKEMGKYIGPKSDPEGKGHKLLCIDGHVNSFSDEINDYIDYWIIQAYGSSQPGFSVPGNMPEKVIITDDFESSASSGGVLLRQAAHMPDEGYKGGVGAYRFDNDYDNTPDYKWMRQAIQINQRVFNEWKVEQGNKKENK
;
A
#
# COMPACT_ATOMS: atom_id res chain seq x y z
N MET A 1 30.92 -28.37 51.78
CA MET A 1 30.00 -29.00 50.81
C MET A 1 28.65 -28.29 50.59
N LYS A 2 28.33 -27.17 51.28
CA LYS A 2 27.05 -26.44 51.06
C LYS A 2 27.14 -25.31 50.02
N ALA A 3 28.34 -24.91 49.60
CA ALA A 3 28.51 -23.85 48.61
C ALA A 3 28.47 -24.33 47.17
N LEU A 4 28.78 -25.61 46.89
CA LEU A 4 28.79 -26.15 45.52
C LEU A 4 27.39 -26.50 44.97
N LYS A 5 26.39 -26.67 45.87
CA LYS A 5 25.00 -26.96 45.45
C LYS A 5 24.22 -25.72 44.98
N LYS A 6 24.67 -24.49 45.32
CA LYS A 6 24.01 -23.26 44.86
C LYS A 6 24.43 -22.80 43.48
N ILE A 7 25.59 -23.26 43.00
CA ILE A 7 26.09 -22.87 41.65
C ILE A 7 25.44 -23.70 40.55
N LEU A 8 24.98 -24.92 40.89
CA LEU A 8 24.39 -25.83 39.87
C LEU A 8 22.95 -25.47 39.45
N TYR A 9 22.27 -24.58 40.20
CA TYR A 9 20.90 -24.11 39.82
C TYR A 9 20.86 -22.79 39.10
N ILE A 10 21.99 -22.08 38.95
CA ILE A 10 22.06 -20.79 38.27
C ILE A 10 22.38 -20.97 36.77
N ILE A 11 23.07 -22.07 36.38
CA ILE A 11 23.47 -22.34 35.01
C ILE A 11 22.30 -22.68 34.08
N PRO A 12 21.25 -23.40 34.46
CA PRO A 12 20.12 -23.64 33.59
C PRO A 12 19.16 -22.42 33.43
N LEU A 13 19.22 -21.46 34.36
CA LEU A 13 18.39 -20.25 34.25
C LEU A 13 18.99 -19.19 33.31
N LEU A 14 20.32 -19.19 33.14
CA LEU A 14 21.00 -18.29 32.19
C LEU A 14 20.93 -18.82 30.75
N SER A 15 20.74 -20.13 30.55
CA SER A 15 20.61 -20.73 29.20
C SER A 15 19.19 -20.60 28.60
N MET A 16 18.19 -20.23 29.40
CA MET A 16 16.82 -20.00 28.89
C MET A 16 16.53 -18.54 28.54
N MET A 17 17.47 -17.61 28.81
CA MET A 17 17.32 -16.20 28.37
C MET A 17 18.00 -15.89 27.04
N ALA A 18 18.62 -16.88 26.38
CA ALA A 18 19.36 -16.67 25.14
C ALA A 18 18.61 -17.13 23.88
N THR A 19 17.34 -17.51 23.97
CA THR A 19 16.57 -18.00 22.80
C THR A 19 15.32 -17.17 22.51
N SER A 20 15.36 -15.87 22.80
CA SER A 20 14.32 -14.93 22.41
C SER A 20 14.92 -13.70 21.73
N CYS A 21 15.85 -13.93 20.82
CA CYS A 21 16.12 -12.97 19.76
C CYS A 21 15.63 -13.63 18.47
N THR A 22 14.43 -13.31 18.07
CA THR A 22 14.03 -13.52 16.70
C THR A 22 15.00 -12.71 15.83
N ASP A 23 15.76 -13.40 15.00
CA ASP A 23 16.76 -12.87 14.07
C ASP A 23 16.22 -11.89 13.01
N VAL A 24 15.27 -11.04 13.36
CA VAL A 24 14.84 -9.94 12.47
C VAL A 24 15.98 -8.93 12.28
N GLU A 25 16.85 -8.76 13.29
CA GLU A 25 18.04 -7.91 13.19
C GLU A 25 19.09 -8.45 12.22
N ASN A 26 19.23 -9.75 12.08
CA ASN A 26 20.21 -10.36 11.17
C ASN A 26 19.74 -10.35 9.70
N ILE A 27 18.46 -10.15 9.43
CA ILE A 27 17.93 -10.11 8.07
C ILE A 27 18.37 -8.83 7.32
N GLU A 28 18.59 -7.73 8.04
CA GLU A 28 18.90 -6.43 7.43
C GLU A 28 20.40 -6.04 7.46
N ILE A 29 21.21 -6.67 8.29
CA ILE A 29 22.62 -6.27 8.52
C ILE A 29 23.55 -6.70 7.38
N ASP A 30 23.21 -7.71 6.60
CA ASP A 30 24.06 -8.25 5.55
C ASP A 30 24.17 -7.39 4.28
N HIS A 31 23.54 -6.21 4.25
CA HIS A 31 23.57 -5.34 3.07
C HIS A 31 24.45 -4.09 3.19
N ILE A 32 25.29 -4.00 4.20
CA ILE A 32 26.29 -2.91 4.28
C ILE A 32 27.39 -3.20 3.27
N GLY A 33 27.23 -2.66 2.05
CA GLY A 33 28.32 -2.52 1.07
C GLY A 33 28.42 -3.56 -0.04
N GLY A 34 27.44 -4.43 -0.24
CA GLY A 34 27.44 -5.37 -1.36
C GLY A 34 26.58 -4.89 -2.52
N TYR A 35 27.16 -4.67 -3.68
CA TYR A 35 26.38 -4.64 -4.92
C TYR A 35 25.61 -5.95 -5.01
N ASN A 36 24.28 -5.88 -5.01
CA ASN A 36 23.43 -7.05 -5.25
C ASN A 36 23.60 -7.51 -6.69
N THR A 37 24.65 -8.27 -6.92
CA THR A 37 24.71 -9.12 -8.11
C THR A 37 23.83 -10.34 -7.85
N LEU A 38 23.38 -11.00 -8.90
CA LEU A 38 22.64 -12.27 -8.82
C LEU A 38 23.36 -13.32 -7.94
N ASP A 39 24.66 -13.15 -7.71
CA ASP A 39 25.50 -14.02 -6.89
C ASP A 39 25.27 -13.89 -5.38
N ASN A 40 24.53 -12.86 -4.93
CA ASN A 40 24.15 -12.66 -3.52
C ASN A 40 22.68 -13.02 -3.24
N ALA A 41 22.09 -13.89 -4.04
CA ALA A 41 20.76 -14.40 -3.78
C ALA A 41 20.75 -15.14 -2.43
N LYS A 42 19.84 -14.74 -1.54
CA LYS A 42 19.64 -15.40 -0.26
C LYS A 42 19.10 -16.81 -0.47
N SER A 43 19.25 -17.70 0.52
CA SER A 43 18.79 -19.08 0.40
C SER A 43 17.27 -19.17 0.30
N GLU A 44 16.76 -20.24 -0.28
CA GLU A 44 15.32 -20.50 -0.30
C GLU A 44 14.73 -20.59 1.13
N ALA A 45 15.49 -21.14 2.08
CA ALA A 45 15.09 -21.16 3.49
C ALA A 45 14.90 -19.76 4.06
N TYR A 46 15.76 -18.81 3.70
CA TYR A 46 15.59 -17.42 4.09
C TYR A 46 14.27 -16.83 3.55
N TYR A 47 14.01 -17.02 2.26
CA TYR A 47 12.77 -16.48 1.66
C TYR A 47 11.52 -17.20 2.15
N ALA A 48 11.59 -18.49 2.47
CA ALA A 48 10.49 -19.20 3.10
C ALA A 48 10.14 -18.61 4.46
N ASN A 49 11.14 -18.39 5.32
CA ASN A 49 10.95 -17.74 6.63
C ASN A 49 10.42 -16.31 6.48
N LEU A 50 10.90 -15.56 5.48
CA LEU A 50 10.41 -14.21 5.18
C LEU A 50 8.92 -14.23 4.80
N ARG A 51 8.49 -15.14 3.94
CA ARG A 51 7.08 -15.30 3.58
C ARG A 51 6.22 -15.73 4.77
N GLU A 52 6.73 -16.60 5.64
CA GLU A 52 6.06 -16.96 6.89
C GLU A 52 5.91 -15.75 7.82
N TYR A 53 6.96 -14.96 8.01
CA TYR A 53 6.90 -13.71 8.76
C TYR A 53 5.83 -12.77 8.17
N LYS A 54 5.78 -12.60 6.84
CA LYS A 54 4.77 -11.74 6.19
C LYS A 54 3.34 -12.25 6.41
N ALA A 55 3.14 -13.56 6.40
CA ALA A 55 1.85 -14.17 6.67
C ALA A 55 1.32 -13.87 8.08
N THR A 56 2.19 -13.52 9.04
CA THR A 56 1.74 -13.10 10.38
C THR A 56 0.99 -11.76 10.39
N ALA A 57 1.05 -10.98 9.31
CA ALA A 57 0.25 -9.77 9.16
C ALA A 57 -1.20 -10.04 8.75
N ASN A 58 -1.49 -11.25 8.25
CA ASN A 58 -2.85 -11.61 7.85
C ASN A 58 -3.81 -11.45 9.04
N ASN A 59 -5.03 -11.02 8.74
CA ASN A 59 -6.06 -10.76 9.75
C ASN A 59 -5.58 -9.81 10.86
N TYR A 60 -4.79 -8.81 10.50
CA TYR A 60 -4.22 -7.81 11.42
C TYR A 60 -3.37 -8.42 12.55
N GLY A 61 -2.76 -9.57 12.35
CA GLY A 61 -1.95 -10.26 13.36
C GLY A 61 -0.70 -9.48 13.81
N ARG A 62 -0.26 -8.51 13.00
CA ARG A 62 0.74 -7.47 13.31
C ARG A 62 0.60 -6.26 12.40
N PRO A 63 1.15 -5.09 12.78
CA PRO A 63 1.22 -3.94 11.89
C PRO A 63 2.12 -4.20 10.68
N VAL A 64 1.74 -3.61 9.54
CA VAL A 64 2.46 -3.74 8.27
C VAL A 64 3.42 -2.58 8.02
N ALA A 65 4.39 -2.81 7.14
CA ALA A 65 5.20 -1.79 6.49
C ALA A 65 4.63 -1.50 5.10
N PHE A 66 4.28 -0.25 4.86
CA PHE A 66 3.64 0.24 3.64
C PHE A 66 4.49 1.31 2.95
N GLY A 67 4.29 1.51 1.65
CA GLY A 67 4.83 2.69 0.97
C GLY A 67 4.40 2.80 -0.48
N TRP A 68 4.34 4.06 -0.98
CA TRP A 68 4.14 4.33 -2.40
C TRP A 68 5.50 4.40 -3.10
N PHE A 69 5.66 3.58 -4.14
CA PHE A 69 6.86 3.53 -4.97
C PHE A 69 6.63 4.27 -6.28
N SER A 70 7.48 5.24 -6.60
CA SER A 70 7.24 6.18 -7.70
C SER A 70 8.06 5.92 -8.95
N ASN A 71 9.28 5.43 -8.83
CA ASN A 71 10.25 5.40 -9.93
C ASN A 71 10.62 3.97 -10.35
N TRP A 72 9.62 3.18 -10.73
CA TRP A 72 9.84 1.80 -11.15
C TRP A 72 10.48 1.70 -12.54
N THR A 73 11.80 1.73 -12.56
CA THR A 73 12.61 1.68 -13.78
C THR A 73 13.76 0.68 -13.62
N PRO A 74 13.49 -0.64 -13.53
CA PRO A 74 14.49 -1.65 -13.26
C PRO A 74 15.42 -1.82 -14.47
N SER A 75 16.47 -1.01 -14.53
CA SER A 75 17.47 -1.03 -15.61
C SER A 75 18.86 -0.64 -15.10
N GLY A 76 19.89 -1.29 -15.65
CA GLY A 76 21.27 -0.99 -15.33
C GLY A 76 21.71 -1.41 -13.92
N ALA A 77 22.86 -0.89 -13.48
CA ALA A 77 23.49 -1.26 -12.22
C ALA A 77 22.91 -0.51 -10.99
N MET A 78 22.31 0.66 -11.20
CA MET A 78 21.70 1.42 -10.11
C MET A 78 20.38 0.79 -9.70
N ARG A 79 20.29 0.39 -8.44
CA ARG A 79 19.16 -0.39 -7.94
C ARG A 79 17.97 0.45 -7.46
N LYS A 80 18.06 1.76 -7.40
CA LYS A 80 17.02 2.66 -6.93
C LYS A 80 15.64 2.43 -7.60
N GLY A 81 15.64 2.16 -8.90
CA GLY A 81 14.43 1.90 -9.68
C GLY A 81 13.87 0.47 -9.61
N TYR A 82 14.44 -0.39 -8.77
CA TYR A 82 14.03 -1.79 -8.65
C TYR A 82 13.20 -2.03 -7.38
N LEU A 83 12.07 -2.68 -7.53
CA LEU A 83 11.28 -3.17 -6.39
C LEU A 83 12.07 -4.22 -5.58
N SER A 84 12.90 -5.02 -6.24
CA SER A 84 13.75 -6.00 -5.57
C SER A 84 14.80 -5.39 -4.64
N SER A 85 15.06 -4.08 -4.72
CA SER A 85 16.00 -3.39 -3.83
C SER A 85 15.39 -2.92 -2.51
N VAL A 86 14.07 -2.89 -2.40
CA VAL A 86 13.39 -2.43 -1.16
C VAL A 86 13.69 -3.37 0.01
N PRO A 87 13.58 -2.89 1.25
CA PRO A 87 13.76 -3.74 2.43
C PRO A 87 12.89 -5.00 2.34
N ASP A 88 13.47 -6.16 2.65
CA ASP A 88 12.74 -7.43 2.57
C ASP A 88 11.52 -7.46 3.50
N SER A 89 11.58 -6.73 4.61
CA SER A 89 10.48 -6.58 5.58
C SER A 89 9.33 -5.66 5.16
N MET A 90 9.41 -5.01 3.98
CA MET A 90 8.23 -4.34 3.39
C MET A 90 7.11 -5.35 3.14
N ASP A 91 5.89 -5.00 3.54
CA ASP A 91 4.71 -5.87 3.38
C ASP A 91 3.89 -5.51 2.15
N ILE A 92 3.61 -4.21 1.97
CA ILE A 92 2.70 -3.69 0.95
C ILE A 92 3.38 -2.51 0.24
N ILE A 93 3.39 -2.53 -1.08
CA ILE A 93 3.84 -1.43 -1.92
C ILE A 93 2.72 -1.04 -2.87
N SER A 94 2.33 0.22 -2.84
CA SER A 94 1.41 0.83 -3.77
C SER A 94 2.18 1.53 -4.89
N MET A 95 1.84 1.23 -6.14
CA MET A 95 2.60 1.66 -7.32
C MET A 95 2.11 3.03 -7.81
N TRP A 96 2.65 4.11 -7.25
CA TRP A 96 2.17 5.48 -7.45
C TRP A 96 2.31 5.99 -8.88
N SER A 97 3.46 5.84 -9.51
CA SER A 97 3.66 6.28 -10.89
C SER A 97 3.93 5.11 -11.81
N GLY A 98 3.26 5.11 -12.95
CA GLY A 98 3.35 3.99 -13.89
C GLY A 98 2.48 2.82 -13.47
N ALA A 99 1.33 3.15 -12.86
CA ALA A 99 0.31 2.17 -12.56
C ALA A 99 0.06 1.28 -13.78
N PRO A 100 0.28 0.01 -13.63
CA PRO A 100 0.47 -0.91 -14.75
C PRO A 100 -0.78 -1.25 -15.53
N GLY A 101 -1.95 -0.89 -15.06
CA GLY A 101 -3.18 -1.05 -15.83
C GLY A 101 -3.21 -0.23 -17.13
N ARG A 102 -2.23 0.64 -17.35
CA ARG A 102 -2.17 1.56 -18.49
C ARG A 102 -1.20 1.16 -19.57
N PHE A 103 -0.14 0.42 -19.21
CA PHE A 103 1.01 0.23 -20.07
C PHE A 103 1.43 -1.22 -20.05
N GLU A 104 1.91 -1.69 -21.17
CA GLU A 104 2.65 -2.93 -21.21
C GLU A 104 3.90 -2.76 -20.36
N ILE A 105 4.00 -3.56 -19.31
CA ILE A 105 5.21 -3.62 -18.48
C ILE A 105 6.30 -4.33 -19.27
N THR A 106 7.54 -3.84 -19.14
CA THR A 106 8.70 -4.45 -19.77
C THR A 106 9.02 -5.81 -19.16
N GLU A 107 9.76 -6.65 -19.86
CA GLU A 107 10.24 -7.94 -19.33
C GLU A 107 11.09 -7.76 -18.05
N ALA A 108 11.83 -6.66 -17.93
CA ALA A 108 12.58 -6.35 -16.71
C ALA A 108 11.67 -6.04 -15.54
N GLN A 109 10.63 -5.24 -15.76
CA GLN A 109 9.61 -4.94 -14.75
C GLN A 109 8.83 -6.20 -14.35
N LYS A 110 8.48 -7.06 -15.32
CA LYS A 110 7.79 -8.31 -15.04
C LYS A 110 8.62 -9.22 -14.12
N LYS A 111 9.90 -9.41 -14.42
CA LYS A 111 10.81 -10.22 -13.59
C LYS A 111 11.00 -9.63 -12.19
N ASP A 112 11.16 -8.32 -12.09
CA ASP A 112 11.30 -7.61 -10.81
C ASP A 112 10.04 -7.74 -9.96
N LYS A 113 8.85 -7.58 -10.57
CA LYS A 113 7.54 -7.80 -9.95
C LYS A 113 7.38 -9.25 -9.46
N GLU A 114 7.63 -10.22 -10.31
CA GLU A 114 7.53 -11.64 -9.95
C GLU A 114 8.45 -11.99 -8.78
N PHE A 115 9.66 -11.46 -8.76
CA PHE A 115 10.59 -11.70 -7.66
C PHE A 115 10.05 -11.16 -6.33
N VAL A 116 9.57 -9.92 -6.29
CA VAL A 116 9.07 -9.34 -5.02
C VAL A 116 7.76 -10.00 -4.56
N GLN A 117 6.87 -10.34 -5.47
CA GLN A 117 5.61 -11.01 -5.10
C GLN A 117 5.83 -12.47 -4.70
N LYS A 118 6.49 -13.26 -5.58
CA LYS A 118 6.55 -14.72 -5.42
C LYS A 118 7.68 -15.16 -4.49
N VAL A 119 8.82 -14.46 -4.50
CA VAL A 119 9.98 -14.81 -3.69
C VAL A 119 9.99 -14.08 -2.36
N LYS A 120 9.88 -12.74 -2.35
CA LYS A 120 9.87 -11.96 -1.11
C LYS A 120 8.50 -11.97 -0.40
N GLY A 121 7.39 -12.24 -1.09
CA GLY A 121 6.03 -12.21 -0.54
C GLY A 121 5.50 -10.80 -0.25
N ILE A 122 6.02 -9.78 -0.95
CA ILE A 122 5.52 -8.40 -0.86
C ILE A 122 4.25 -8.28 -1.69
N LYS A 123 3.22 -7.63 -1.16
CA LYS A 123 1.99 -7.31 -1.88
C LYS A 123 2.16 -6.06 -2.70
N LEU A 124 1.86 -6.13 -4.00
CA LEU A 124 1.92 -4.99 -4.90
C LEU A 124 0.51 -4.56 -5.30
N LEU A 125 0.17 -3.31 -4.98
CA LEU A 125 -1.12 -2.72 -5.30
C LEU A 125 -0.99 -1.77 -6.49
N GLU A 126 -2.02 -1.73 -7.34
CA GLU A 126 -2.24 -0.57 -8.19
C GLU A 126 -2.88 0.55 -7.40
N VAL A 127 -2.61 1.80 -7.79
CA VAL A 127 -3.23 2.98 -7.19
C VAL A 127 -3.76 3.91 -8.28
N SER A 128 -4.85 4.59 -7.99
CA SER A 128 -5.38 5.66 -8.86
C SER A 128 -6.17 6.67 -8.06
N LEU A 129 -6.03 7.93 -8.47
CA LEU A 129 -6.91 9.02 -8.05
C LEU A 129 -8.30 8.81 -8.67
N LEU A 130 -9.23 8.24 -7.91
CA LEU A 130 -10.55 7.85 -8.44
C LEU A 130 -11.53 9.02 -8.59
N SER A 131 -11.24 10.21 -8.05
CA SER A 131 -12.02 11.42 -8.36
C SER A 131 -12.10 11.69 -9.86
N HIS A 132 -11.17 11.16 -10.64
CA HIS A 132 -11.14 11.21 -12.09
C HIS A 132 -11.42 9.82 -12.72
N LEU A 133 -12.64 9.34 -12.61
CA LEU A 133 -13.02 7.99 -13.04
C LEU A 133 -12.48 7.64 -14.43
N GLY A 134 -11.76 6.53 -14.53
CA GLY A 134 -11.20 6.02 -15.78
C GLY A 134 -10.01 6.79 -16.34
N LYS A 135 -9.61 7.93 -15.78
CA LYS A 135 -8.43 8.66 -16.22
C LYS A 135 -7.20 7.78 -16.09
N GLY A 136 -6.49 7.60 -17.17
CA GLY A 136 -5.35 6.72 -17.27
C GLY A 136 -5.63 5.23 -17.35
N ARG A 137 -6.89 4.81 -17.30
CA ARG A 137 -7.30 3.42 -17.52
C ARG A 137 -8.09 3.25 -18.83
N THR A 138 -8.58 4.34 -19.40
CA THR A 138 -9.24 4.35 -20.68
C THR A 138 -8.20 4.15 -21.80
N PRO A 139 -8.39 3.19 -22.71
CA PRO A 139 -7.47 2.94 -23.81
C PRO A 139 -7.26 4.18 -24.68
N ASN A 140 -6.03 4.39 -25.17
CA ASN A 140 -5.73 5.52 -26.06
C ASN A 140 -6.55 5.51 -27.35
N SER A 141 -6.99 4.35 -27.83
CA SER A 141 -7.86 4.21 -29.00
C SER A 141 -9.19 4.96 -28.84
N VAL A 142 -9.71 5.08 -27.62
CA VAL A 142 -10.93 5.84 -27.31
C VAL A 142 -10.76 7.32 -27.63
N TYR A 143 -9.58 7.87 -27.43
CA TYR A 143 -9.29 9.27 -27.67
C TYR A 143 -8.89 9.56 -29.13
N ALA A 144 -8.46 8.55 -29.87
CA ALA A 144 -7.89 8.73 -31.19
C ALA A 144 -8.88 9.40 -32.20
N GLU A 145 -10.18 9.05 -32.15
CA GLU A 145 -11.19 9.66 -33.00
C GLU A 145 -11.46 11.12 -32.62
N VAL A 146 -11.55 11.40 -31.31
CA VAL A 146 -11.72 12.76 -30.77
C VAL A 146 -10.56 13.65 -31.23
N GLU A 147 -9.34 13.16 -31.10
CA GLU A 147 -8.13 13.89 -31.48
C GLU A 147 -8.04 14.11 -33.00
N LYS A 148 -8.52 13.15 -33.79
CA LYS A 148 -8.60 13.31 -35.22
C LYS A 148 -9.56 14.45 -35.59
N LYS A 149 -10.79 14.45 -35.05
CA LYS A 149 -11.76 15.52 -35.26
C LYS A 149 -11.23 16.88 -34.82
N ALA A 150 -10.57 16.92 -33.67
CA ALA A 150 -9.98 18.16 -33.18
C ALA A 150 -8.97 18.77 -34.14
N ARG A 151 -8.13 17.93 -34.77
CA ARG A 151 -7.18 18.39 -35.79
C ARG A 151 -7.88 18.83 -37.08
N GLU A 152 -8.89 18.10 -37.51
CA GLU A 152 -9.64 18.42 -38.75
C GLU A 152 -10.47 19.69 -38.62
N GLU A 153 -11.07 19.94 -37.47
CA GLU A 153 -11.96 21.06 -37.20
C GLU A 153 -11.29 22.25 -36.49
N GLY A 154 -10.01 22.12 -36.12
CA GLY A 154 -9.25 23.19 -35.44
C GLY A 154 -9.80 23.55 -34.06
N TRP A 155 -10.10 22.54 -33.25
CA TRP A 155 -10.64 22.78 -31.89
C TRP A 155 -9.63 23.46 -30.98
N SER A 156 -10.14 24.25 -30.02
CA SER A 156 -9.34 24.76 -28.91
C SER A 156 -8.97 23.63 -27.96
N ASP A 157 -7.87 23.83 -27.19
CA ASP A 157 -7.43 22.89 -26.16
C ASP A 157 -8.53 22.60 -25.13
N SER A 158 -9.30 23.62 -24.76
CA SER A 158 -10.43 23.47 -23.84
C SER A 158 -11.54 22.59 -24.41
N LYS A 159 -11.89 22.75 -25.67
CA LYS A 159 -12.87 21.89 -26.34
C LYS A 159 -12.35 20.46 -26.43
N LEU A 160 -11.09 20.28 -26.85
CA LEU A 160 -10.48 18.96 -26.93
C LEU A 160 -10.48 18.24 -25.57
N ALA A 161 -10.12 18.95 -24.49
CA ALA A 161 -10.14 18.38 -23.14
C ALA A 161 -11.55 17.92 -22.73
N THR A 162 -12.58 18.72 -23.03
CA THR A 162 -13.96 18.38 -22.74
C THR A 162 -14.43 17.15 -23.52
N GLU A 163 -14.15 17.09 -24.81
CA GLU A 163 -14.56 15.96 -25.67
C GLU A 163 -13.80 14.68 -25.30
N ARG A 164 -12.55 14.77 -24.90
CA ARG A 164 -11.80 13.61 -24.37
C ARG A 164 -12.41 13.11 -23.05
N LYS A 165 -12.87 14.01 -22.18
CA LYS A 165 -13.59 13.65 -20.95
C LYS A 165 -14.88 12.88 -21.30
N TYR A 166 -15.66 13.41 -22.22
CA TYR A 166 -16.92 12.78 -22.65
C TYR A 166 -16.70 11.42 -23.29
N ALA A 167 -15.72 11.29 -24.18
CA ALA A 167 -15.37 9.99 -24.77
C ALA A 167 -14.96 8.95 -23.72
N ARG A 168 -14.28 9.37 -22.66
CA ARG A 168 -13.96 8.51 -21.52
C ARG A 168 -15.23 8.06 -20.79
N TRP A 169 -16.15 8.98 -20.50
CA TRP A 169 -17.40 8.66 -19.83
C TRP A 169 -18.27 7.71 -20.65
N ASP A 170 -18.41 7.98 -21.94
CA ASP A 170 -19.14 7.12 -22.88
C ASP A 170 -18.54 5.70 -22.90
N PHE A 171 -17.20 5.60 -22.92
CA PHE A 171 -16.52 4.30 -22.90
C PHE A 171 -16.86 3.49 -21.63
N TRP A 172 -17.00 4.16 -20.48
CA TRP A 172 -17.35 3.52 -19.21
C TRP A 172 -18.87 3.35 -19.02
N GLY A 173 -19.67 3.68 -20.04
CA GLY A 173 -21.11 3.39 -20.07
C GLY A 173 -21.99 4.45 -19.45
N PHE A 174 -21.48 5.68 -19.23
CA PHE A 174 -22.34 6.79 -18.80
C PHE A 174 -23.18 7.31 -19.97
N THR A 175 -24.48 7.47 -19.74
CA THR A 175 -25.45 7.94 -20.75
C THR A 175 -25.61 9.45 -20.77
N SER A 176 -25.05 10.15 -19.80
CA SER A 176 -25.07 11.60 -19.67
C SER A 176 -23.68 12.15 -19.41
N HIS A 177 -23.41 13.33 -19.95
CA HIS A 177 -22.19 14.08 -19.62
C HIS A 177 -22.34 14.96 -18.36
N ASP A 178 -23.45 14.83 -17.67
CA ASP A 178 -23.69 15.34 -16.32
C ASP A 178 -23.86 14.17 -15.36
N LEU A 179 -22.83 13.85 -14.61
CA LEU A 179 -22.80 12.69 -13.73
C LEU A 179 -23.75 12.79 -12.53
N TYR A 180 -24.23 13.98 -12.20
CA TYR A 180 -25.25 14.13 -11.17
C TYR A 180 -26.63 13.68 -11.64
N ASN A 181 -26.88 13.77 -12.95
CA ASN A 181 -28.18 13.53 -13.57
C ASN A 181 -28.18 12.30 -14.49
N THR A 182 -27.18 11.43 -14.40
CA THR A 182 -27.13 10.23 -15.24
C THR A 182 -28.14 9.18 -14.74
N GLU A 183 -28.95 8.65 -15.64
CA GLU A 183 -29.99 7.68 -15.33
C GLU A 183 -29.40 6.29 -15.00
N ASN A 184 -28.17 5.98 -15.49
CA ASN A 184 -27.53 4.69 -15.29
C ASN A 184 -26.21 4.79 -14.52
N LEU A 185 -26.09 5.75 -13.60
CA LEU A 185 -24.87 5.97 -12.81
C LEU A 185 -24.42 4.69 -12.11
N GLU A 186 -25.32 4.00 -11.41
CA GLU A 186 -24.99 2.78 -10.65
C GLU A 186 -24.53 1.65 -11.59
N GLU A 187 -25.18 1.50 -12.75
CA GLU A 187 -24.78 0.51 -13.75
C GLU A 187 -23.39 0.81 -14.28
N ALA A 188 -23.10 2.06 -14.64
CA ALA A 188 -21.80 2.48 -15.14
C ALA A 188 -20.70 2.30 -14.08
N LEU A 189 -20.96 2.64 -12.83
CA LEU A 189 -20.03 2.42 -11.72
C LEU A 189 -19.78 0.92 -11.44
N SER A 190 -20.82 0.09 -11.54
CA SER A 190 -20.69 -1.37 -11.41
C SER A 190 -19.84 -1.96 -12.53
N ASN A 191 -20.04 -1.52 -13.76
CA ASN A 191 -19.25 -1.94 -14.92
C ASN A 191 -17.79 -1.50 -14.78
N PHE A 192 -17.55 -0.27 -14.33
CA PHE A 192 -16.21 0.23 -14.06
C PHE A 192 -15.52 -0.57 -12.96
N ALA A 193 -16.19 -0.81 -11.81
CA ALA A 193 -15.66 -1.59 -10.71
C ALA A 193 -15.23 -2.99 -11.16
N LYS A 194 -16.10 -3.67 -11.93
CA LYS A 194 -15.80 -4.99 -12.47
C LYS A 194 -14.58 -4.96 -13.38
N ALA A 195 -14.55 -4.05 -14.36
CA ALA A 195 -13.46 -3.96 -15.33
C ALA A 195 -12.13 -3.61 -14.64
N LEU A 196 -12.15 -2.74 -13.63
CA LEU A 196 -10.99 -2.43 -12.81
C LEU A 196 -10.49 -3.68 -12.09
N CYS A 197 -11.36 -4.39 -11.39
CA CYS A 197 -10.98 -5.60 -10.63
C CYS A 197 -10.52 -6.73 -11.56
N ASP A 198 -11.14 -6.93 -12.71
CA ASP A 198 -10.68 -7.88 -13.72
C ASP A 198 -9.27 -7.55 -14.23
N SER A 199 -8.94 -6.26 -14.39
CA SER A 199 -7.59 -5.83 -14.79
C SER A 199 -6.52 -6.19 -13.75
N LEU A 200 -6.86 -6.19 -12.46
CA LEU A 200 -5.94 -6.61 -11.40
C LEU A 200 -5.66 -8.12 -11.45
N VAL A 201 -6.64 -8.90 -11.87
CA VAL A 201 -6.45 -10.35 -12.07
C VAL A 201 -5.54 -10.61 -13.26
N VAL A 202 -5.83 -9.98 -14.40
CA VAL A 202 -5.03 -10.12 -15.63
C VAL A 202 -3.59 -9.64 -15.42
N GLY A 203 -3.42 -8.52 -14.70
CA GLY A 203 -2.12 -7.96 -14.37
C GLY A 203 -1.40 -8.68 -13.23
N GLU A 204 -1.99 -9.70 -12.60
CA GLU A 204 -1.44 -10.39 -11.41
C GLU A 204 -1.06 -9.41 -10.28
N TRP A 205 -1.89 -8.39 -10.03
CA TRP A 205 -1.72 -7.47 -8.92
C TRP A 205 -2.35 -8.03 -7.64
N ASP A 206 -1.80 -7.69 -6.48
CA ASP A 206 -2.27 -8.18 -5.19
C ASP A 206 -3.43 -7.36 -4.62
N GLY A 207 -3.80 -6.25 -5.25
CA GLY A 207 -4.91 -5.41 -4.82
C GLY A 207 -4.92 -4.04 -5.45
N PHE A 208 -5.75 -3.18 -4.87
CA PHE A 208 -5.96 -1.81 -5.29
C PHE A 208 -5.99 -0.84 -4.12
N ASP A 209 -5.37 0.31 -4.32
CA ASP A 209 -5.32 1.44 -3.39
C ASP A 209 -6.10 2.60 -4.02
N ILE A 210 -7.19 3.00 -3.38
CA ILE A 210 -8.01 4.12 -3.83
C ILE A 210 -7.43 5.41 -3.25
N ASP A 211 -6.79 6.21 -4.09
CA ASP A 211 -6.43 7.58 -3.75
C ASP A 211 -7.69 8.46 -3.88
N TRP A 212 -8.26 8.85 -2.73
CA TRP A 212 -9.49 9.64 -2.66
C TRP A 212 -9.21 11.07 -2.22
N GLU A 213 -9.01 11.97 -3.17
CA GLU A 213 -8.73 13.39 -2.95
C GLU A 213 -9.70 14.30 -3.73
N PRO A 214 -10.98 14.34 -3.36
CA PRO A 214 -12.02 15.02 -4.16
C PRO A 214 -11.91 16.55 -4.14
N VAL A 215 -11.17 17.14 -3.18
CA VAL A 215 -11.10 18.60 -2.95
C VAL A 215 -9.68 19.16 -2.97
N SER A 216 -8.65 18.36 -3.06
CA SER A 216 -7.28 18.86 -3.23
C SER A 216 -7.12 19.40 -4.64
N GLY A 217 -6.37 20.46 -4.84
CA GLY A 217 -6.15 21.24 -6.08
C GLY A 217 -6.12 20.51 -7.43
N PHE A 218 -6.43 19.24 -7.46
CA PHE A 218 -6.78 18.39 -8.60
C PHE A 218 -8.25 18.54 -9.03
N ASN A 219 -8.97 19.51 -8.48
CA ASN A 219 -10.25 20.01 -8.99
C ASN A 219 -10.08 20.60 -10.38
N ASP A 220 -9.76 19.71 -11.32
CA ASP A 220 -10.11 20.04 -12.66
C ASP A 220 -11.64 19.81 -12.81
N SER A 221 -12.23 20.48 -13.78
CA SER A 221 -13.62 20.33 -14.19
C SER A 221 -13.99 18.88 -14.59
N ASP A 222 -13.15 17.93 -14.26
CA ASP A 222 -13.17 16.53 -14.60
C ASP A 222 -13.68 15.67 -13.43
N GLY A 223 -13.94 16.30 -12.27
CA GLY A 223 -14.43 15.66 -11.06
C GLY A 223 -15.61 14.74 -11.33
N THR A 224 -15.30 13.46 -11.43
CA THR A 224 -16.21 12.46 -11.98
C THR A 224 -16.97 11.76 -10.89
N LEU A 225 -16.37 11.64 -9.71
CA LEU A 225 -16.99 11.07 -8.52
C LEU A 225 -17.08 12.10 -7.42
N HIS A 226 -18.11 11.96 -6.62
CA HIS A 226 -18.41 12.78 -5.47
C HIS A 226 -18.54 11.89 -4.23
N ASN A 227 -18.56 12.51 -3.04
CA ASN A 227 -18.69 11.78 -1.78
C ASN A 227 -19.93 10.88 -1.72
N GLU A 228 -21.01 11.25 -2.44
CA GLU A 228 -22.25 10.47 -2.44
C GLU A 228 -22.12 9.13 -3.17
N ASN A 229 -21.28 9.06 -4.20
CA ASN A 229 -21.20 7.87 -5.06
C ASN A 229 -19.91 7.07 -4.94
N ILE A 230 -18.86 7.60 -4.29
CA ILE A 230 -17.63 6.82 -4.07
C ILE A 230 -17.89 5.59 -3.19
N GLY A 231 -18.76 5.72 -2.17
CA GLY A 231 -19.14 4.60 -1.31
C GLY A 231 -19.83 3.47 -2.08
N PHE A 232 -20.69 3.80 -3.07
CA PHE A 232 -21.28 2.80 -3.96
C PHE A 232 -20.19 2.08 -4.77
N LEU A 233 -19.24 2.81 -5.38
CA LEU A 233 -18.16 2.22 -6.15
C LEU A 233 -17.32 1.26 -5.30
N VAL A 234 -16.97 1.64 -4.04
CA VAL A 234 -16.22 0.77 -3.13
C VAL A 234 -16.99 -0.53 -2.84
N LYS A 235 -18.31 -0.45 -2.62
CA LYS A 235 -19.15 -1.64 -2.41
C LYS A 235 -19.17 -2.54 -3.65
N GLU A 236 -19.23 -1.97 -4.84
CA GLU A 236 -19.17 -2.72 -6.09
C GLU A 236 -17.82 -3.41 -6.27
N MET A 237 -16.70 -2.72 -5.99
CA MET A 237 -15.36 -3.32 -5.99
C MET A 237 -15.24 -4.44 -4.96
N GLY A 238 -15.88 -4.28 -3.79
CA GLY A 238 -15.92 -5.25 -2.71
C GLY A 238 -16.58 -6.59 -3.05
N LYS A 239 -17.26 -6.70 -4.19
CA LYS A 239 -17.74 -7.99 -4.73
C LYS A 239 -16.61 -8.85 -5.29
N TYR A 240 -15.49 -8.26 -5.65
CA TYR A 240 -14.37 -8.88 -6.39
C TYR A 240 -13.06 -8.89 -5.60
N ILE A 241 -12.81 -7.86 -4.77
CA ILE A 241 -11.59 -7.69 -3.97
C ILE A 241 -11.94 -7.18 -2.57
N GLY A 242 -10.99 -7.20 -1.64
CA GLY A 242 -11.21 -6.82 -0.24
C GLY A 242 -11.96 -7.88 0.57
N PRO A 243 -12.14 -7.65 1.88
CA PRO A 243 -12.65 -8.64 2.82
C PRO A 243 -14.03 -9.22 2.47
N LYS A 244 -14.95 -8.42 1.91
CA LYS A 244 -16.29 -8.88 1.52
C LYS A 244 -16.29 -9.85 0.34
N SER A 245 -15.24 -9.86 -0.50
CA SER A 245 -15.10 -10.82 -1.61
C SER A 245 -14.71 -12.22 -1.13
N ASP A 246 -14.28 -12.35 0.12
CA ASP A 246 -13.74 -13.60 0.70
C ASP A 246 -14.36 -13.89 2.08
N PRO A 247 -15.67 -14.18 2.15
CA PRO A 247 -16.34 -14.43 3.42
C PRO A 247 -15.84 -15.72 4.14
N GLU A 248 -15.13 -16.57 3.43
CA GLU A 248 -14.56 -17.80 3.98
C GLU A 248 -13.11 -17.64 4.46
N GLY A 249 -12.49 -16.47 4.26
CA GLY A 249 -11.12 -16.17 4.69
C GLY A 249 -10.04 -16.99 3.98
N LYS A 250 -10.27 -17.38 2.72
CA LYS A 250 -9.31 -18.15 1.91
C LYS A 250 -8.19 -17.30 1.32
N GLY A 251 -8.35 -16.00 1.33
CA GLY A 251 -7.44 -15.01 0.76
C GLY A 251 -8.06 -14.25 -0.39
N HIS A 252 -7.89 -12.94 -0.38
CA HIS A 252 -8.40 -12.00 -1.37
C HIS A 252 -7.32 -11.02 -1.81
N LYS A 253 -7.59 -10.31 -2.90
CA LYS A 253 -6.79 -9.14 -3.27
C LYS A 253 -7.16 -7.98 -2.36
N LEU A 254 -6.16 -7.24 -1.88
CA LEU A 254 -6.37 -6.15 -0.94
C LEU A 254 -7.16 -5.01 -1.60
N LEU A 255 -8.02 -4.36 -0.81
CA LEU A 255 -8.67 -3.10 -1.15
C LEU A 255 -8.36 -2.08 -0.05
N CYS A 256 -7.62 -1.04 -0.41
CA CYS A 256 -7.22 0.03 0.50
C CYS A 256 -7.80 1.37 0.06
N ILE A 257 -7.90 2.31 0.96
CA ILE A 257 -8.30 3.69 0.68
C ILE A 257 -7.31 4.63 1.36
N ASP A 258 -6.77 5.58 0.61
CA ASP A 258 -5.95 6.67 1.12
C ASP A 258 -6.57 8.05 0.84
N GLY A 259 -5.96 9.10 1.40
CA GLY A 259 -6.42 10.49 1.23
C GLY A 259 -7.50 10.90 2.22
N HIS A 260 -8.65 11.34 1.73
CA HIS A 260 -9.77 11.87 2.53
C HIS A 260 -10.63 10.76 3.15
N VAL A 261 -10.04 9.90 3.97
CA VAL A 261 -10.69 8.72 4.57
C VAL A 261 -11.97 9.05 5.36
N ASN A 262 -12.05 10.21 5.99
CA ASN A 262 -13.22 10.65 6.75
C ASN A 262 -14.45 11.04 5.90
N SER A 263 -14.34 10.97 4.57
CA SER A 263 -15.48 11.17 3.65
C SER A 263 -16.39 9.96 3.57
N PHE A 264 -15.98 8.82 4.11
CA PHE A 264 -16.72 7.56 4.01
C PHE A 264 -17.57 7.30 5.23
N SER A 265 -18.67 6.55 5.05
CA SER A 265 -19.49 6.04 6.14
C SER A 265 -18.86 4.80 6.79
N ASP A 266 -19.23 4.53 8.06
CA ASP A 266 -18.70 3.41 8.84
C ASP A 266 -18.87 2.05 8.17
N GLU A 267 -19.95 1.86 7.40
CA GLU A 267 -20.22 0.60 6.70
C GLU A 267 -19.15 0.24 5.66
N ILE A 268 -18.41 1.23 5.11
CA ILE A 268 -17.35 1.00 4.15
C ILE A 268 -16.17 0.26 4.76
N ASN A 269 -15.98 0.38 6.08
CA ASN A 269 -14.92 -0.31 6.80
C ASN A 269 -14.93 -1.83 6.61
N ASP A 270 -16.08 -2.43 6.37
CA ASP A 270 -16.21 -3.87 6.13
C ASP A 270 -15.69 -4.32 4.77
N TYR A 271 -15.55 -3.40 3.82
CA TYR A 271 -15.17 -3.68 2.43
C TYR A 271 -13.68 -3.53 2.19
N ILE A 272 -12.95 -2.84 3.08
CA ILE A 272 -11.54 -2.51 2.89
C ILE A 272 -10.64 -3.20 3.90
N ASP A 273 -9.39 -3.41 3.52
CA ASP A 273 -8.34 -3.95 4.38
C ASP A 273 -7.70 -2.84 5.21
N TYR A 274 -7.31 -1.72 4.60
CA TYR A 274 -6.61 -0.65 5.29
C TYR A 274 -7.12 0.73 4.89
N TRP A 275 -7.18 1.62 5.89
CA TRP A 275 -7.26 3.06 5.76
C TRP A 275 -5.85 3.64 5.85
N ILE A 276 -5.41 4.37 4.83
CA ILE A 276 -4.07 4.92 4.78
C ILE A 276 -4.17 6.43 4.96
N ILE A 277 -3.70 6.91 6.11
CA ILE A 277 -3.76 8.33 6.46
C ILE A 277 -2.49 9.02 5.96
N GLN A 278 -2.66 9.99 5.08
CA GLN A 278 -1.60 10.89 4.60
C GLN A 278 -1.27 11.91 5.70
N ALA A 279 -0.59 11.45 6.77
CA ALA A 279 -0.26 12.24 7.96
C ALA A 279 1.05 13.02 7.80
N TYR A 280 1.26 13.60 6.63
CA TYR A 280 2.51 14.25 6.23
C TYR A 280 2.94 15.34 7.21
N GLY A 281 4.15 15.18 7.78
CA GLY A 281 4.71 16.08 8.78
C GLY A 281 4.11 15.98 10.19
N SER A 282 3.04 15.19 10.41
CA SER A 282 2.43 14.99 11.73
C SER A 282 3.07 13.80 12.45
N SER A 283 3.72 14.06 13.57
CA SER A 283 4.37 12.99 14.35
C SER A 283 3.42 12.16 15.22
N GLN A 284 2.21 12.67 15.49
CA GLN A 284 1.19 12.04 16.33
C GLN A 284 -0.20 12.26 15.70
N PRO A 285 -0.47 11.69 14.52
CA PRO A 285 -1.79 11.79 13.89
C PRO A 285 -2.83 11.01 14.70
N GLY A 286 -4.09 11.42 14.58
CA GLY A 286 -5.21 10.64 15.11
C GLY A 286 -5.39 9.32 14.35
N PHE A 287 -6.10 8.39 14.99
CA PHE A 287 -6.47 7.09 14.40
C PHE A 287 -7.97 7.00 14.08
N SER A 288 -8.66 8.13 14.04
CA SER A 288 -10.09 8.17 13.73
C SER A 288 -10.32 7.91 12.24
N VAL A 289 -10.97 6.82 11.93
CA VAL A 289 -11.39 6.39 10.60
C VAL A 289 -12.80 5.81 10.67
N PRO A 290 -13.53 5.66 9.57
CA PRO A 290 -14.81 4.97 9.57
C PRO A 290 -14.69 3.57 10.19
N GLY A 291 -15.69 3.20 11.01
CA GLY A 291 -15.72 1.92 11.73
C GLY A 291 -14.80 1.82 12.95
N ASN A 292 -13.96 2.82 13.19
CA ASN A 292 -13.17 2.99 14.42
C ASN A 292 -12.29 1.78 14.79
N MET A 293 -11.59 1.22 13.78
CA MET A 293 -10.70 0.06 13.90
C MET A 293 -9.23 0.50 13.67
N PRO A 294 -8.48 0.86 14.72
CA PRO A 294 -7.12 1.35 14.57
C PRO A 294 -6.16 0.31 13.95
N GLU A 295 -6.43 -0.98 14.09
CA GLU A 295 -5.66 -2.04 13.43
C GLU A 295 -5.77 -2.05 11.90
N LYS A 296 -6.70 -1.31 11.32
CA LYS A 296 -6.78 -1.04 9.88
C LYS A 296 -6.08 0.25 9.47
N VAL A 297 -5.58 1.05 10.40
CA VAL A 297 -4.99 2.37 10.10
C VAL A 297 -3.51 2.28 9.85
N ILE A 298 -3.09 2.63 8.64
CA ILE A 298 -1.69 2.87 8.28
C ILE A 298 -1.47 4.38 8.29
N ILE A 299 -0.46 4.86 9.03
CA ILE A 299 -0.07 6.28 9.03
C ILE A 299 1.19 6.48 8.19
N THR A 300 1.23 7.57 7.41
CA THR A 300 2.31 7.78 6.44
C THR A 300 2.90 9.18 6.50
N ASP A 301 4.21 9.27 6.22
CA ASP A 301 4.93 10.53 6.05
C ASP A 301 5.25 10.80 4.57
N ASP A 302 5.70 12.03 4.27
CA ASP A 302 6.08 12.46 2.93
C ASP A 302 7.60 12.37 2.71
N PHE A 303 8.04 11.42 1.90
CA PHE A 303 9.43 11.27 1.47
C PHE A 303 9.72 11.89 0.09
N GLU A 304 8.78 12.59 -0.50
CA GLU A 304 9.10 13.47 -1.62
C GLU A 304 9.96 14.65 -1.16
N SER A 305 9.64 15.20 0.00
CA SER A 305 10.34 16.37 0.58
C SER A 305 11.30 16.04 1.71
N SER A 306 11.09 14.95 2.45
CA SER A 306 11.77 14.69 3.72
C SER A 306 12.66 13.44 3.75
N ALA A 307 12.82 12.70 2.67
CA ALA A 307 13.57 11.43 2.64
C ALA A 307 15.00 11.54 3.19
N SER A 308 15.72 12.63 2.92
CA SER A 308 17.10 12.82 3.41
C SER A 308 17.22 12.93 4.92
N SER A 309 16.20 13.47 5.60
CA SER A 309 16.14 13.67 7.05
C SER A 309 15.34 12.61 7.79
N GLY A 310 14.53 11.81 7.06
CA GLY A 310 13.58 10.86 7.62
C GLY A 310 12.30 11.49 8.17
N GLY A 311 12.12 12.79 8.02
CA GLY A 311 10.88 13.50 8.37
C GLY A 311 10.39 13.19 9.78
N VAL A 312 9.13 12.78 9.87
CA VAL A 312 8.49 12.35 11.11
C VAL A 312 8.26 10.83 11.19
N LEU A 313 8.68 10.07 10.17
CA LEU A 313 8.38 8.65 10.00
C LEU A 313 8.71 7.80 11.26
N LEU A 314 9.88 8.02 11.89
CA LEU A 314 10.26 7.25 13.07
C LEU A 314 9.36 7.55 14.28
N ARG A 315 8.88 8.80 14.40
CA ARG A 315 7.91 9.17 15.45
C ARG A 315 6.55 8.55 15.17
N GLN A 316 6.09 8.56 13.92
CA GLN A 316 4.88 7.85 13.50
C GLN A 316 4.99 6.34 13.76
N ALA A 317 6.15 5.75 13.47
CA ALA A 317 6.39 4.33 13.76
C ALA A 317 6.25 4.01 15.26
N ALA A 318 6.71 4.90 16.13
CA ALA A 318 6.59 4.75 17.59
C ALA A 318 5.19 5.11 18.12
N HIS A 319 4.42 5.90 17.41
CA HIS A 319 3.10 6.37 17.84
C HIS A 319 2.07 5.25 17.81
N MET A 320 1.31 5.10 18.91
CA MET A 320 0.29 4.06 19.06
C MET A 320 -1.05 4.70 19.42
N PRO A 321 -2.20 4.10 19.06
CA PRO A 321 -3.49 4.54 19.55
C PRO A 321 -3.62 4.31 21.06
N ASP A 322 -4.53 5.02 21.72
CA ASP A 322 -4.80 4.87 23.16
C ASP A 322 -5.32 3.46 23.48
N GLU A 323 -6.08 2.86 22.56
CA GLU A 323 -6.60 1.50 22.67
C GLU A 323 -6.21 0.70 21.40
N GLY A 324 -5.81 -0.56 21.59
CA GLY A 324 -5.41 -1.44 20.50
C GLY A 324 -4.00 -1.17 19.97
N TYR A 325 -3.83 -1.33 18.67
CA TYR A 325 -2.60 -1.07 17.92
C TYR A 325 -2.94 -0.60 16.51
N LYS A 326 -2.02 0.09 15.86
CA LYS A 326 -2.22 0.56 14.49
C LYS A 326 -1.99 -0.52 13.45
N GLY A 327 -2.61 -0.39 12.27
CA GLY A 327 -2.44 -1.29 11.14
C GLY A 327 -1.04 -1.24 10.52
N GLY A 328 -0.38 -0.08 10.55
CA GLY A 328 0.95 0.03 9.98
C GLY A 328 1.54 1.43 9.96
N VAL A 329 2.72 1.51 9.33
CA VAL A 329 3.43 2.76 9.07
C VAL A 329 4.03 2.73 7.67
N GLY A 330 4.14 3.89 7.03
CA GLY A 330 4.70 3.98 5.68
C GLY A 330 5.11 5.38 5.26
N ALA A 331 5.51 5.50 3.98
CA ALA A 331 5.86 6.80 3.42
C ALA A 331 5.47 6.93 1.93
N TYR A 332 5.04 8.15 1.57
CA TYR A 332 4.89 8.56 0.18
C TYR A 332 6.26 8.69 -0.47
N ARG A 333 6.41 8.12 -1.68
CA ARG A 333 7.68 8.09 -2.43
C ARG A 333 8.86 7.57 -1.59
N PHE A 334 8.63 6.48 -0.85
CA PHE A 334 9.67 5.91 0.01
C PHE A 334 10.90 5.44 -0.77
N ASP A 335 10.80 5.27 -2.10
CA ASP A 335 11.93 5.00 -2.98
C ASP A 335 13.02 6.08 -2.94
N ASN A 336 12.69 7.31 -2.52
CA ASN A 336 13.68 8.36 -2.28
C ASN A 336 14.60 8.08 -1.07
N ASP A 337 14.19 7.22 -0.13
CA ASP A 337 15.03 6.80 1.00
C ASP A 337 16.20 5.91 0.56
N TYR A 338 16.17 5.39 -0.68
CA TYR A 338 17.29 4.64 -1.26
C TYR A 338 18.61 5.43 -1.26
N ASP A 339 18.57 6.74 -1.41
CA ASP A 339 19.74 7.60 -1.51
C ASP A 339 20.47 7.82 -0.15
N ASN A 340 19.91 7.32 0.95
CA ASN A 340 20.53 7.38 2.27
C ASN A 340 21.58 6.27 2.47
N THR A 341 22.33 6.34 3.55
CA THR A 341 23.35 5.32 3.91
C THR A 341 23.05 4.78 5.31
N PRO A 342 22.75 3.48 5.47
CA PRO A 342 22.49 2.53 4.37
C PRO A 342 21.24 2.90 3.56
N ASP A 343 21.07 2.30 2.37
CA ASP A 343 19.88 2.46 1.54
C ASP A 343 18.61 2.11 2.33
N TYR A 344 17.53 2.87 2.11
CA TYR A 344 16.27 2.76 2.85
C TYR A 344 16.43 2.88 4.37
N LYS A 345 17.38 3.69 4.82
CA LYS A 345 17.74 3.86 6.24
C LYS A 345 16.53 4.12 7.14
N TRP A 346 15.71 5.06 6.75
CA TRP A 346 14.59 5.51 7.58
C TRP A 346 13.43 4.52 7.57
N MET A 347 13.14 3.93 6.42
CA MET A 347 12.12 2.90 6.31
C MET A 347 12.51 1.66 7.13
N ARG A 348 13.78 1.20 7.03
CA ARG A 348 14.28 0.06 7.85
C ARG A 348 14.10 0.32 9.34
N GLN A 349 14.48 1.50 9.82
CA GLN A 349 14.32 1.86 11.23
C GLN A 349 12.85 1.97 11.65
N ALA A 350 12.00 2.55 10.79
CA ALA A 350 10.57 2.65 11.05
C ALA A 350 9.92 1.27 11.22
N ILE A 351 10.27 0.30 10.35
CA ILE A 351 9.78 -1.09 10.43
C ILE A 351 10.17 -1.71 11.78
N GLN A 352 11.42 -1.57 12.19
CA GLN A 352 11.92 -2.10 13.48
C GLN A 352 11.20 -1.47 14.67
N ILE A 353 11.03 -0.15 14.67
CA ILE A 353 10.32 0.56 15.74
C ILE A 353 8.86 0.11 15.79
N ASN A 354 8.18 0.06 14.64
CA ASN A 354 6.79 -0.35 14.54
C ASN A 354 6.56 -1.75 15.11
N GLN A 355 7.43 -2.70 14.76
CA GLN A 355 7.37 -4.06 15.27
C GLN A 355 7.68 -4.12 16.77
N ARG A 356 8.66 -3.34 17.26
CA ARG A 356 9.02 -3.29 18.67
C ARG A 356 7.86 -2.81 19.54
N VAL A 357 7.25 -1.66 19.20
CA VAL A 357 6.15 -1.10 20.00
C VAL A 357 4.92 -2.01 20.00
N PHE A 358 4.67 -2.72 18.89
CA PHE A 358 3.63 -3.73 18.85
C PHE A 358 3.91 -4.93 19.76
N ASN A 359 5.16 -5.42 19.80
CA ASN A 359 5.55 -6.51 20.69
C ASN A 359 5.47 -6.09 22.17
N GLU A 360 5.88 -4.87 22.51
CA GLU A 360 5.73 -4.29 23.84
C GLU A 360 4.25 -4.24 24.24
N TRP A 361 3.38 -3.75 23.38
CA TRP A 361 1.93 -3.75 23.59
C TRP A 361 1.37 -5.16 23.81
N LYS A 362 1.76 -6.16 23.01
CA LYS A 362 1.33 -7.57 23.20
C LYS A 362 1.71 -8.10 24.59
N VAL A 363 2.91 -7.84 25.05
CA VAL A 363 3.36 -8.26 26.38
C VAL A 363 2.50 -7.61 27.47
N GLU A 364 2.22 -6.31 27.36
CA GLU A 364 1.34 -5.62 28.31
C GLU A 364 -0.08 -6.21 28.34
N GLN A 365 -0.66 -6.58 27.18
CA GLN A 365 -1.97 -7.21 27.13
C GLN A 365 -1.96 -8.61 27.77
N GLY A 366 -0.88 -9.39 27.57
CA GLY A 366 -0.68 -10.67 28.26
C GLY A 366 -0.69 -10.53 29.79
N ASN A 367 0.12 -9.63 30.30
CA ASN A 367 0.21 -9.34 31.73
C ASN A 367 -1.12 -8.86 32.36
N LYS A 368 -1.91 -8.06 31.61
CA LYS A 368 -3.24 -7.62 32.06
C LYS A 368 -4.25 -8.77 32.15
N LYS A 369 -4.12 -9.82 31.33
CA LYS A 369 -4.99 -11.01 31.37
C LYS A 369 -4.65 -11.95 32.52
N GLU A 370 -3.37 -12.09 32.85
CA GLU A 370 -2.91 -12.95 33.96
C GLU A 370 -3.24 -12.36 35.35
N ASN A 371 -3.43 -11.04 35.43
CA ASN A 371 -3.75 -10.34 36.67
C ASN A 371 -5.26 -10.12 36.89
N LYS A 372 -6.14 -10.66 36.04
CA LYS A 372 -7.59 -10.70 36.20
C LYS A 372 -8.07 -12.12 36.50
#